data_3e67d760715137bceeaa9e671de581ad
#
_entry.id   3e67d760715137bceeaa9e671de581ad
#
_cell.length_a   1.000
_cell.length_b   1.000
_cell.length_c   1.000
_cell.angle_alpha   90.00
_cell.angle_beta   90.00
_cell.angle_gamma   90.00
#
_symmetry.space_group_name_H-M   'P 1'
#
loop_
_entity.id
_entity.type
_entity.pdbx_description
1 polymer ?
#
loop_
_entity_poly.entity_id
_entity_poly.type
_entity_poly.pdbx_seq_one_letter_code
_entity_poly.pdbx_strand_id
1 'polypeptide(L)' 'MRVIVESTDPVRVSFLLALLRDAGIGCIVLDAHISALEGGIGAFPRRLAVADDDLAQARWVLREAGEETA' A
#
# COMPACT_ATOMS: atom_id res chain seq x y z
N MET A 1 -12.67 -4.33 -0.42
CA MET A 1 -11.28 -3.87 -0.51
C MET A 1 -10.37 -4.77 0.28
N ARG A 2 -9.20 -4.98 -0.26
CA ARG A 2 -8.19 -5.83 0.39
C ARG A 2 -6.89 -5.09 0.55
N VAL A 3 -6.32 -5.16 1.75
CA VAL A 3 -4.99 -4.63 2.01
C VAL A 3 -3.97 -5.60 1.46
N ILE A 4 -3.06 -5.11 0.63
CA ILE A 4 -2.06 -5.97 -0.01
C ILE A 4 -0.64 -5.66 0.43
N VAL A 5 -0.40 -4.46 0.99
CA VAL A 5 0.92 -4.06 1.48
C VAL A 5 0.74 -3.23 2.72
N GLU A 6 1.61 -3.44 3.68
CA GLU A 6 1.71 -2.57 4.85
C GLU A 6 3.17 -2.22 5.05
N SER A 7 3.47 -0.95 5.20
CA SER A 7 4.84 -0.50 5.35
C SER A 7 4.90 0.81 6.12
N THR A 8 5.96 0.98 6.90
CA THR A 8 6.25 2.23 7.59
C THR A 8 7.13 3.16 6.74
N ASP A 9 7.61 2.67 5.60
CA ASP A 9 8.48 3.46 4.72
C ASP A 9 7.63 4.22 3.71
N PRO A 10 7.53 5.55 3.84
CA PRO A 10 6.69 6.34 2.94
C PRO A 10 7.18 6.33 1.49
N VAL A 11 8.49 6.19 1.29
CA VAL A 11 9.03 6.13 -0.07
C VAL A 11 8.58 4.84 -0.75
N ARG A 12 8.66 3.73 -0.04
CA ARG A 12 8.22 2.45 -0.57
C ARG A 12 6.73 2.46 -0.89
N VAL A 13 5.93 3.00 0.02
CA VAL A 13 4.48 3.09 -0.19
C VAL A 13 4.17 3.93 -1.42
N SER A 14 4.83 5.08 -1.58
CA SER A 14 4.62 5.94 -2.74
C SER A 14 5.01 5.24 -4.04
N PHE A 15 6.11 4.51 -4.02
CA PHE A 15 6.57 3.76 -5.18
C PHE A 15 5.55 2.69 -5.60
N LEU A 16 5.10 1.92 -4.62
CA LEU A 16 4.15 0.85 -4.91
C LEU A 16 2.79 1.37 -5.36
N LEU A 17 2.36 2.49 -4.76
CA LEU A 17 1.12 3.13 -5.17
C LEU A 17 1.19 3.57 -6.63
N ALA A 18 2.29 4.22 -7.01
CA ALA A 18 2.49 4.67 -8.38
C ALA A 18 2.53 3.48 -9.35
N LEU A 19 3.20 2.41 -8.94
CA LEU A 19 3.30 1.21 -9.75
C LEU A 19 1.93 0.59 -10.03
N LEU A 20 1.10 0.49 -9.00
CA LEU A 20 -0.23 -0.08 -9.15
C LEU A 20 -1.14 0.81 -9.99
N ARG A 21 -1.07 2.11 -9.79
CA ARG A 21 -1.84 3.06 -10.59
C ARG A 21 -1.43 3.05 -12.04
N ASP A 22 -0.13 2.92 -12.29
CA ASP A 22 0.40 2.85 -13.63
C ASP A 22 -0.10 1.60 -14.36
N ALA A 23 -0.37 0.55 -13.64
CA ALA A 23 -0.93 -0.68 -14.18
C ALA A 23 -2.46 -0.61 -14.35
N GLY A 24 -3.06 0.52 -14.05
CA GLY A 24 -4.51 0.70 -14.18
C GLY A 24 -5.32 0.17 -13.02
N ILE A 25 -4.68 -0.10 -11.90
CA ILE A 25 -5.34 -0.64 -10.70
C ILE A 25 -5.68 0.49 -9.75
N GLY A 26 -6.95 0.58 -9.36
CA GLY A 26 -7.37 1.54 -8.35
C GLY A 26 -6.85 1.12 -6.98
N CYS A 27 -5.98 1.96 -6.41
CA CYS A 27 -5.37 1.67 -5.13
C CYS A 27 -5.51 2.87 -4.21
N ILE A 28 -5.84 2.62 -2.96
CA ILE A 28 -5.92 3.67 -1.95
C ILE A 28 -4.97 3.40 -0.81
N VAL A 29 -4.57 4.48 -0.14
CA VAL A 29 -3.70 4.41 1.03
C VAL A 29 -4.56 4.59 2.27
N LEU A 30 -4.43 3.66 3.20
CA LEU A 30 -5.10 3.73 4.48
C LEU A 30 -4.08 4.10 5.55
N ASP A 31 -4.32 5.21 6.21
CA ASP A 31 -3.44 5.70 7.26
C ASP A 31 -4.03 5.41 8.63
N ALA A 32 -3.16 5.23 9.61
CA ALA A 32 -3.58 5.13 10.99
C ALA A 32 -3.72 6.54 11.57
N HIS A 33 -4.92 6.89 12.00
CA HIS A 33 -5.19 8.22 12.54
C HIS A 33 -4.71 8.42 13.97
N ILE A 34 -4.39 7.37 14.64
CA ILE A 34 -4.04 7.39 16.06
C ILE A 34 -2.78 8.20 16.32
N SER A 35 -1.97 8.33 15.31
CA SER A 35 -0.67 8.95 15.41
C SER A 35 -0.70 10.38 15.92
N ALA A 36 -1.73 11.13 15.64
CA ALA A 36 -1.81 12.53 16.02
C ALA A 36 -1.82 12.69 17.53
N LEU A 37 -2.40 11.74 18.23
CA LEU A 37 -2.49 11.79 19.68
C LEU A 37 -1.22 11.30 20.36
N GLU A 38 -0.43 10.54 19.63
CA GLU A 38 0.81 9.98 20.16
C GLU A 38 2.00 10.91 19.98
N GLY A 39 1.78 12.10 19.50
CA GLY A 39 2.85 13.06 19.32
C GLY A 39 3.58 12.94 18.01
N GLY A 40 3.14 12.09 17.15
CA GLY A 40 3.70 12.01 15.80
C GLY A 40 5.14 11.53 15.73
N ILE A 41 5.62 10.85 16.73
CA ILE A 41 6.98 10.38 16.76
C ILE A 41 7.03 8.99 16.15
N GLY A 42 7.90 8.81 15.17
CA GLY A 42 8.09 7.54 14.52
C GLY A 42 7.24 7.38 13.28
N ALA A 43 7.51 6.32 12.57
CA ALA A 43 6.81 6.02 11.33
C ALA A 43 5.54 5.25 11.64
N PHE A 44 4.47 5.64 10.97
CA PHE A 44 3.19 4.96 11.10
C PHE A 44 2.99 4.05 9.91
N PRO A 45 2.48 2.83 10.15
CA PRO A 45 2.24 1.93 9.04
C PRO A 45 1.12 2.48 8.15
N ARG A 46 1.41 2.52 6.87
CA ARG A 46 0.42 2.82 5.84
C ARG A 46 0.11 1.54 5.11
N ARG A 47 -1.14 1.41 4.71
CA ARG A 47 -1.60 0.21 4.03
C ARG A 47 -2.11 0.59 2.66
N LEU A 48 -1.76 -0.22 1.68
CA LEU A 48 -2.29 -0.09 0.33
C LEU A 48 -3.40 -1.11 0.15
N ALA A 49 -4.56 -0.63 -0.30
CA ALA A 49 -5.71 -1.49 -0.51
C ALA A 49 -6.22 -1.35 -1.93
N VAL A 50 -6.69 -2.46 -2.47
CA VAL A 50 -7.26 -2.52 -3.81
C VAL A 50 -8.64 -3.18 -3.73
N ALA A 51 -9.44 -2.99 -4.78
CA ALA A 51 -10.72 -3.67 -4.89
C ALA A 51 -10.49 -5.17 -5.01
N ASP A 52 -11.44 -5.94 -4.51
CA ASP A 52 -11.33 -7.40 -4.54
C ASP A 52 -11.14 -7.92 -5.96
N ASP A 53 -11.79 -7.30 -6.94
CA ASP A 53 -11.67 -7.70 -8.33
C ASP A 53 -10.28 -7.50 -8.91
N ASP A 54 -9.51 -6.60 -8.31
CA ASP A 54 -8.16 -6.29 -8.78
C ASP A 54 -7.08 -7.01 -8.00
N LEU A 55 -7.47 -7.82 -7.02
CA LEU A 55 -6.51 -8.42 -6.09
C LEU A 55 -5.46 -9.27 -6.79
N ALA A 56 -5.90 -10.16 -7.68
CA ALA A 56 -4.97 -11.06 -8.38
C ALA A 56 -3.99 -10.28 -9.25
N GLN A 57 -4.50 -9.29 -9.98
CA GLN A 57 -3.66 -8.46 -10.84
C GLN A 57 -2.68 -7.62 -10.02
N ALA A 58 -3.16 -7.07 -8.92
CA ALA A 58 -2.30 -6.27 -8.04
C ALA A 58 -1.16 -7.10 -7.48
N ARG A 59 -1.45 -8.30 -7.03
CA ARG A 59 -0.42 -9.21 -6.54
C ARG A 59 0.59 -9.56 -7.60
N TRP A 60 0.12 -9.77 -8.82
CA TRP A 60 1.01 -10.07 -9.93
C TRP A 60 1.95 -8.91 -10.22
N VAL A 61 1.43 -7.69 -10.25
CA VAL A 61 2.22 -6.49 -10.48
C VAL A 61 3.30 -6.34 -9.40
N LEU A 62 2.94 -6.54 -8.15
CA LEU A 62 3.90 -6.43 -7.05
C LEU A 62 4.96 -7.52 -7.14
N ARG A 63 4.57 -8.72 -7.50
CA ARG A 63 5.51 -9.83 -7.65
C ARG A 63 6.52 -9.55 -8.76
N GLU A 64 6.06 -9.00 -9.88
CA GLU A 64 6.93 -8.65 -10.99
C GLU A 64 7.92 -7.54 -10.61
N ALA A 65 7.55 -6.71 -9.66
CA ALA A 65 8.43 -5.67 -9.15
C ALA A 65 9.39 -6.17 -8.06
N GLY A 66 9.30 -7.45 -7.71
CA GLY A 66 10.16 -8.02 -6.68
C GLY A 66 9.65 -7.82 -5.27
N GLU A 67 8.40 -7.41 -5.11
CA GLU A 67 7.80 -7.20 -3.80
C GLU A 67 7.07 -8.44 -3.34
N GLU A 68 7.14 -8.68 -2.03
CA GLU A 68 6.35 -9.75 -1.41
C GLU A 68 5.06 -9.17 -0.88
N THR A 69 3.97 -9.87 -1.11
CA THR A 69 2.68 -9.48 -0.57
C THR A 69 2.33 -10.38 0.61
N ALA A 70 1.72 -9.78 1.59
CA ALA A 70 1.28 -10.52 2.76
C ALA A 70 0.13 -11.48 2.41
#